data_d1995483a312da5411ff8173a359eb51
#
_entry.id   d1995483a312da5411ff8173a359eb51
#
_cell.length_a   1.000
_cell.length_b   1.000
_cell.length_c   1.000
_cell.angle_alpha   90.00
_cell.angle_beta   90.00
_cell.angle_gamma   90.00
#
_symmetry.space_group_name_H-M   'P 1'
#
loop_
_entity.id
_entity.type
_entity.pdbx_description
1 polymer ?
#
loop_
_entity_poly.entity_id
_entity_poly.type
_entity_poly.pdbx_seq_one_letter_code
_entity_poly.pdbx_strand_id
1 'polypeptide(L)'
;MNKITGIIAEFNPFHKGHEYLLNQIEGIKIVAMSGNWMQRGEPAIFDKWTRAQMALACGADLVVELPVTVSVQAADFFASGAVDILKNLGITDLAFVQNQQLIIMKLLIFMKKEGRKWKVTFNH
;
A
#
# COMPACT_ATOMS: atom_id res chain seq x y z
N MET A 1 7.58 13.25 -16.25
CA MET A 1 6.82 13.24 -14.98
C MET A 1 7.42 12.21 -14.04
N ASN A 2 7.60 12.58 -12.80
CA ASN A 2 8.12 11.67 -11.80
C ASN A 2 7.09 10.59 -11.45
N LYS A 3 7.57 9.36 -11.43
CA LYS A 3 6.77 8.21 -11.05
C LYS A 3 6.56 8.21 -9.53
N ILE A 4 5.33 8.09 -9.09
CA ILE A 4 4.97 7.98 -7.68
C ILE A 4 4.23 6.65 -7.51
N THR A 5 4.88 5.70 -6.86
CA THR A 5 4.32 4.37 -6.66
C THR A 5 3.75 4.23 -5.27
N GLY A 6 2.47 3.89 -5.18
CA GLY A 6 1.82 3.51 -3.94
C GLY A 6 1.98 2.01 -3.69
N ILE A 7 2.31 1.64 -2.48
CA ILE A 7 2.54 0.26 -2.09
C ILE A 7 1.61 -0.08 -0.92
N ILE A 8 0.79 -1.11 -1.09
CA ILE A 8 -0.09 -1.59 -0.02
C ILE A 8 0.60 -2.78 0.65
N ALA A 9 0.85 -2.68 1.95
CA ALA A 9 1.56 -3.73 2.67
C ALA A 9 1.17 -3.77 4.15
N GLU A 10 1.32 -4.92 4.75
CA GLU A 10 1.21 -5.07 6.20
C GLU A 10 2.59 -5.04 6.86
N PHE A 11 3.61 -5.58 6.22
CA PHE A 11 4.96 -5.71 6.75
C PHE A 11 4.96 -6.38 8.15
N ASN A 12 4.37 -7.51 8.24
CA ASN A 12 4.16 -8.20 9.51
C ASN A 12 4.91 -9.55 9.59
N PRO A 13 6.24 -9.56 9.85
CA PRO A 13 7.11 -8.39 9.99
C PRO A 13 7.66 -7.89 8.63
N PHE A 14 8.33 -6.75 8.66
CA PHE A 14 9.16 -6.31 7.53
C PHE A 14 10.44 -7.14 7.48
N HIS A 15 10.83 -7.62 6.31
CA HIS A 15 12.01 -8.47 6.14
C HIS A 15 12.77 -8.15 4.84
N LYS A 16 13.89 -8.85 4.62
CA LYS A 16 14.77 -8.60 3.46
C LYS A 16 14.06 -8.76 2.11
N GLY A 17 13.08 -9.64 2.01
CA GLY A 17 12.27 -9.78 0.81
C GLY A 17 11.50 -8.50 0.49
N HIS A 18 10.96 -7.84 1.50
CA HIS A 18 10.28 -6.54 1.33
C HIS A 18 11.28 -5.45 0.91
N GLU A 19 12.46 -5.41 1.51
CA GLU A 19 13.52 -4.48 1.12
C GLU A 19 13.90 -4.67 -0.35
N TYR A 20 14.09 -5.92 -0.77
CA TYR A 20 14.40 -6.24 -2.16
C TYR A 20 13.32 -5.73 -3.11
N LEU A 21 12.05 -5.93 -2.76
CA LEU A 21 10.92 -5.47 -3.57
C LEU A 21 10.85 -3.95 -3.63
N LEU A 22 11.07 -3.26 -2.52
CA LEU A 22 11.11 -1.80 -2.50
C LEU A 22 12.23 -1.24 -3.40
N ASN A 23 13.38 -1.89 -3.40
CA ASN A 23 14.53 -1.47 -4.20
C ASN A 23 14.32 -1.65 -5.70
N GLN A 24 13.38 -2.47 -6.12
CA GLN A 24 13.03 -2.64 -7.54
C GLN A 24 12.11 -1.55 -8.07
N ILE A 25 11.50 -0.78 -7.19
CA ILE A 25 10.55 0.28 -7.57
C ILE A 25 11.32 1.58 -7.79
N GLU A 26 11.14 2.18 -8.94
CA GLU A 26 11.75 3.45 -9.28
C GLU A 26 10.86 4.62 -8.84
N GLY A 27 11.50 5.79 -8.61
CA GLY A 27 10.79 7.02 -8.26
C GLY A 27 10.38 7.09 -6.80
N ILE A 28 9.36 7.88 -6.51
CA ILE A 28 8.85 8.11 -5.17
C ILE A 28 8.00 6.92 -4.73
N LYS A 29 8.22 6.46 -3.51
CA LYS A 29 7.53 5.30 -2.93
C LYS A 29 6.72 5.72 -1.71
N ILE A 30 5.40 5.57 -1.81
CA ILE A 30 4.48 5.84 -0.71
C ILE A 30 3.88 4.51 -0.26
N VAL A 31 4.13 4.14 0.99
CA VAL A 31 3.62 2.90 1.57
C VAL A 31 2.36 3.20 2.38
N ALA A 32 1.26 2.53 2.05
CA ALA A 32 0.07 2.48 2.88
C ALA A 32 0.11 1.18 3.69
N MET A 33 0.23 1.30 5.00
CA MET A 33 0.52 0.19 5.89
C MET A 33 -0.54 0.07 6.98
N SER A 34 -0.93 -1.15 7.31
CA SER A 34 -1.77 -1.41 8.47
C SER A 34 -1.10 -0.91 9.74
N GLY A 35 -1.90 -0.39 10.68
CA GLY A 35 -1.40 0.02 11.98
C GLY A 35 -1.05 -1.18 12.86
N ASN A 36 -1.51 -1.17 14.12
CA ASN A 36 -1.20 -2.27 15.05
C ASN A 36 -2.10 -3.51 14.86
N TRP A 37 -3.11 -3.41 14.01
CA TRP A 37 -4.04 -4.51 13.71
C TRP A 37 -3.96 -4.90 12.25
N MET A 38 -3.86 -6.21 12.02
CA MET A 38 -3.76 -6.79 10.68
C MET A 38 -5.15 -7.02 10.07
N GLN A 39 -5.18 -7.27 8.77
CA GLN A 39 -6.42 -7.55 8.03
C GLN A 39 -7.25 -8.67 8.65
N ARG A 40 -6.58 -9.68 9.22
CA ARG A 40 -7.24 -10.81 9.89
C ARG A 40 -7.77 -10.48 11.27
N GLY A 41 -7.61 -9.25 11.75
CA GLY A 41 -7.99 -8.86 13.10
C GLY A 41 -6.99 -9.25 14.17
N GLU A 42 -5.80 -9.72 13.80
CA GLU A 42 -4.74 -10.09 14.72
C GLU A 42 -3.84 -8.89 15.00
N PRO A 43 -3.23 -8.80 16.20
CA PRO A 43 -2.24 -7.77 16.46
C PRO A 43 -0.98 -7.99 15.62
N ALA A 44 -0.31 -6.90 15.26
CA ALA A 44 0.98 -6.97 14.57
C ALA A 44 2.06 -7.58 15.48
N ILE A 45 3.03 -8.28 14.88
CA ILE A 45 4.19 -8.84 15.59
C ILE A 45 5.06 -7.71 16.14
N PHE A 46 5.36 -6.69 15.31
CA PHE A 46 6.03 -5.47 15.73
C PHE A 46 5.06 -4.30 15.63
N ASP A 47 5.26 -3.28 16.47
CA ASP A 47 4.41 -2.11 16.44
C ASP A 47 4.56 -1.35 15.11
N LYS A 48 3.58 -0.48 14.83
CA LYS A 48 3.54 0.27 13.57
C LYS A 48 4.73 1.20 13.38
N TRP A 49 5.24 1.79 14.48
CA TRP A 49 6.37 2.72 14.40
C TRP A 49 7.65 2.01 13.99
N THR A 50 7.90 0.84 14.56
CA THR A 50 9.05 -0.01 14.21
C THR A 50 8.98 -0.42 12.74
N ARG A 51 7.83 -0.89 12.29
CA ARG A 51 7.63 -1.31 10.90
C ARG A 51 7.78 -0.14 9.92
N ALA A 52 7.23 1.01 10.26
CA ALA A 52 7.35 2.22 9.44
C ALA A 52 8.80 2.68 9.33
N GLN A 53 9.54 2.68 10.44
CA GLN A 53 10.97 3.04 10.43
C GLN A 53 11.78 2.08 9.55
N MET A 54 11.51 0.80 9.62
CA MET A 54 12.17 -0.20 8.77
C MET A 54 11.89 0.07 7.29
N ALA A 55 10.65 0.33 6.93
CA ALA A 55 10.28 0.64 5.55
C ALA A 55 10.96 1.91 5.04
N LEU A 56 11.02 2.96 5.85
CA LEU A 56 11.70 4.22 5.50
C LEU A 56 13.21 4.01 5.34
N ALA A 57 13.83 3.24 6.24
CA ALA A 57 15.26 2.93 6.16
C ALA A 57 15.61 2.12 4.91
N CYS A 58 14.67 1.34 4.40
CA CYS A 58 14.88 0.44 3.26
C CYS A 58 14.37 1.01 1.93
N GLY A 59 14.00 2.27 1.87
CA GLY A 59 13.73 2.94 0.60
C GLY A 59 12.36 3.58 0.43
N ALA A 60 11.43 3.41 1.35
CA ALA A 60 10.16 4.14 1.30
C ALA A 60 10.40 5.63 1.58
N ASP A 61 9.73 6.48 0.84
CA ASP A 61 9.83 7.93 1.02
C ASP A 61 8.77 8.45 2.00
N LEU A 62 7.63 7.80 2.05
CA LEU A 62 6.53 8.14 2.95
C LEU A 62 5.81 6.87 3.37
N VAL A 63 5.48 6.76 4.63
CA VAL A 63 4.63 5.69 5.15
C VAL A 63 3.38 6.31 5.75
N VAL A 64 2.21 5.87 5.30
CA VAL A 64 0.92 6.31 5.85
C VAL A 64 0.24 5.12 6.52
N GLU A 65 -0.40 5.38 7.64
CA GLU A 65 -1.15 4.36 8.37
C GLU A 65 -2.56 4.23 7.79
N LEU A 66 -2.97 3.00 7.52
CA LEU A 66 -4.34 2.71 7.16
C LEU A 66 -5.22 2.72 8.42
N PRO A 67 -6.39 3.38 8.39
CA PRO A 67 -7.33 3.31 9.50
C PRO A 67 -7.71 1.85 9.82
N VAL A 68 -7.95 1.55 11.09
CA VAL A 68 -8.40 0.22 11.53
C VAL A 68 -9.64 -0.23 10.76
N THR A 69 -10.55 0.69 10.48
CA THR A 69 -11.78 0.41 9.70
C THR A 69 -11.48 -0.09 8.28
N VAL A 70 -10.32 0.24 7.73
CA VAL A 70 -9.86 -0.28 6.44
C VAL A 70 -9.04 -1.56 6.64
N SER A 71 -8.12 -1.56 7.60
CA SER A 71 -7.16 -2.65 7.80
C SER A 71 -7.82 -3.99 8.12
N VAL A 72 -8.95 -4.00 8.85
CA VAL A 72 -9.63 -5.22 9.27
C VAL A 72 -10.78 -5.64 8.36
N GLN A 73 -10.88 -5.02 7.19
CA GLN A 73 -11.90 -5.38 6.21
C GLN A 73 -11.52 -6.62 5.40
N ALA A 74 -12.50 -7.22 4.73
CA ALA A 74 -12.25 -8.25 3.72
C ALA A 74 -11.31 -7.70 2.63
N ALA A 75 -10.61 -8.61 1.94
CA ALA A 75 -9.55 -8.24 1.00
C ALA A 75 -9.96 -7.15 -0.02
N ASP A 76 -11.15 -7.26 -0.59
CA ASP A 76 -11.63 -6.29 -1.60
C ASP A 76 -11.81 -4.89 -1.00
N PHE A 77 -12.40 -4.79 0.18
CA PHE A 77 -12.60 -3.53 0.87
C PHE A 77 -11.29 -2.95 1.40
N PHE A 78 -10.38 -3.80 1.85
CA PHE A 78 -9.04 -3.41 2.27
C PHE A 78 -8.29 -2.74 1.11
N ALA A 79 -8.25 -3.40 -0.03
CA ALA A 79 -7.56 -2.89 -1.20
C ALA A 79 -8.21 -1.59 -1.71
N SER A 80 -9.53 -1.54 -1.80
CA SER A 80 -10.26 -0.36 -2.24
C SER A 80 -10.01 0.85 -1.32
N GLY A 81 -10.08 0.65 -0.02
CA GLY A 81 -9.84 1.73 0.95
C GLY A 81 -8.39 2.23 0.91
N ALA A 82 -7.43 1.32 0.78
CA ALA A 82 -6.02 1.68 0.68
C ALA A 82 -5.72 2.45 -0.61
N VAL A 83 -6.29 2.04 -1.74
CA VAL A 83 -6.14 2.73 -3.02
C VAL A 83 -6.73 4.15 -2.96
N ASP A 84 -7.89 4.32 -2.34
CA ASP A 84 -8.49 5.64 -2.18
C ASP A 84 -7.57 6.60 -1.42
N ILE A 85 -6.95 6.13 -0.35
CA ILE A 85 -6.00 6.92 0.43
C ILE A 85 -4.79 7.28 -0.42
N LEU A 86 -4.18 6.29 -1.07
CA LEU A 86 -2.99 6.49 -1.90
C LEU A 86 -3.27 7.43 -3.07
N LYS A 87 -4.44 7.33 -3.67
CA LYS A 87 -4.81 8.19 -4.78
C LYS A 87 -4.89 9.64 -4.37
N ASN A 88 -5.42 9.93 -3.20
CA ASN A 88 -5.44 11.29 -2.68
C ASN A 88 -4.04 11.86 -2.45
N LEU A 89 -3.04 11.01 -2.39
CA LEU A 89 -1.62 11.39 -2.29
C LEU A 89 -0.93 11.52 -3.65
N GLY A 90 -1.67 11.33 -4.74
CA GLY A 90 -1.18 11.59 -6.09
C GLY A 90 -0.34 10.49 -6.71
N ILE A 91 -0.55 9.23 -6.35
CA ILE A 91 0.19 8.11 -6.94
C ILE A 91 -0.11 7.97 -8.43
N THR A 92 0.87 7.52 -9.20
CA THR A 92 0.75 7.21 -10.63
C THR A 92 0.71 5.71 -10.89
N ASP A 93 1.30 4.93 -10.00
CA ASP A 93 1.44 3.49 -10.11
C ASP A 93 1.08 2.84 -8.77
N LEU A 94 0.57 1.62 -8.84
CA LEU A 94 0.29 0.82 -7.66
C LEU A 94 1.14 -0.45 -7.68
N ALA A 95 1.81 -0.74 -6.58
CA ALA A 95 2.58 -1.96 -6.42
C ALA A 95 2.02 -2.79 -5.28
N PHE A 96 1.96 -4.08 -5.48
CA PHE A 96 1.57 -5.04 -4.45
C PHE A 96 2.27 -6.37 -4.69
N VAL A 97 2.30 -7.20 -3.66
CA VAL A 97 2.93 -8.51 -3.73
C VAL A 97 1.83 -9.57 -3.83
N GLN A 98 1.92 -10.39 -4.86
CA GLN A 98 1.05 -11.54 -5.04
C GLN A 98 1.92 -12.77 -5.32
N ASN A 99 1.74 -13.83 -4.56
CA ASN A 99 2.52 -15.07 -4.70
C ASN A 99 4.04 -14.82 -4.71
N GLN A 100 4.51 -13.98 -3.80
CA GLN A 100 5.92 -13.59 -3.66
C GLN A 100 6.50 -12.85 -4.88
N GLN A 101 5.66 -12.42 -5.80
CA GLN A 101 6.06 -11.62 -6.95
C GLN A 101 5.55 -10.20 -6.82
N LEU A 102 6.41 -9.25 -7.18
CA LEU A 102 6.03 -7.84 -7.26
C LEU A 102 5.21 -7.61 -8.52
N ILE A 103 4.02 -7.05 -8.34
CA ILE A 103 3.17 -6.64 -9.44
C ILE A 103 3.05 -5.11 -9.39
N ILE A 104 3.45 -4.47 -10.48
CA ILE A 104 3.32 -3.01 -10.63
C ILE A 104 2.26 -2.75 -11.69
N MET A 105 1.23 -2.01 -11.32
CA MET A 105 0.15 -1.64 -12.24
C MET A 105 0.13 -0.13 -12.40
N LYS A 106 0.14 0.32 -13.63
CA LYS A 106 -0.05 1.74 -13.91
C LYS A 106 -1.49 2.11 -13.63
N LEU A 107 -1.69 3.09 -12.76
CA LEU A 107 -3.01 3.64 -12.51
C LEU A 107 -3.43 4.50 -13.70
N LEU A 108 -4.21 3.90 -14.59
CA LEU A 108 -4.99 4.69 -15.51
C LEU A 108 -6.19 5.21 -14.72
N ILE A 109 -6.18 6.52 -14.51
CA ILE A 109 -7.16 7.19 -13.66
C ILE A 109 -8.51 7.22 -14.37
N PHE A 110 -9.22 6.11 -14.36
CA PHE A 110 -10.65 6.13 -14.57
C PHE A 110 -11.32 5.90 -13.22
N MET A 111 -11.43 6.98 -12.44
CA MET A 111 -12.28 6.94 -11.28
C MET A 111 -13.67 7.36 -11.70
N LYS A 112 -14.55 6.40 -11.71
CA LYS A 112 -15.96 6.65 -11.84
C LYS A 112 -16.55 6.82 -10.45
N LYS A 113 -17.14 7.98 -10.21
CA LYS A 113 -17.85 8.22 -8.96
C LYS A 113 -19.19 7.50 -9.02
N GLU A 114 -19.36 6.46 -8.21
CA GLU A 114 -20.65 5.83 -7.96
C GLU A 114 -21.15 6.29 -6.60
N GLY A 115 -22.15 7.21 -6.63
CA GLY A 115 -22.64 7.83 -5.40
C GLY A 115 -21.53 8.61 -4.69
N ARG A 116 -21.19 8.22 -3.46
CA ARG A 116 -20.09 8.83 -2.67
C ARG A 116 -18.80 8.03 -2.69
N LYS A 117 -18.76 6.95 -3.48
CA LYS A 117 -17.58 6.07 -3.54
C LYS A 117 -16.93 6.14 -4.91
N TRP A 118 -15.62 6.07 -4.94
CA TRP A 118 -14.84 5.99 -6.15
C TRP A 118 -14.55 4.51 -6.47
N LYS A 119 -14.78 4.14 -7.72
CA LYS A 119 -14.40 2.80 -8.20
C LYS A 119 -13.12 2.93 -9.01
N VAL A 120 -12.11 2.19 -8.61
CA VAL A 120 -10.83 2.16 -9.33
C VAL A 120 -10.87 1.03 -10.34
N THR A 121 -10.58 1.35 -11.60
CA THR A 121 -10.42 0.35 -12.65
C THR A 121 -8.94 0.24 -12.97
N PHE A 122 -8.42 -0.99 -12.87
CA PHE A 122 -7.03 -1.28 -13.21
C PHE A 122 -6.95 -1.75 -14.65
N ASN A 123 -6.02 -1.17 -15.41
CA ASN A 123 -5.64 -1.66 -16.73
C ASN A 123 -4.31 -2.40 -16.63
N HIS A 124 -4.33 -3.62 -17.11
CA HIS A 124 -3.13 -4.46 -17.20
C HIS A 124 -2.24 -4.06 -18.37
#